data_3ff4cc01c8224dad0ce744bf31e104d4
#
_entry.id   3ff4cc01c8224dad0ce744bf31e104d4
#
_cell.length_a   1.000
_cell.length_b   1.000
_cell.length_c   1.000
_cell.angle_alpha   90.00
_cell.angle_beta   90.00
_cell.angle_gamma   90.00
#
_symmetry.space_group_name_H-M   'P 1'
#
loop_
_entity.id
_entity.type
_entity.pdbx_description
1 polymer ?
#
loop_
_entity_poly.entity_id
_entity_poly.type
_entity_poly.pdbx_seq_one_letter_code
_entity_poly.pdbx_strand_id
1 'polypeptide(L)'
;INTTNTRPIESPAPGVMDRKSVHEPLQTGIKAIDALVPIGRGQRELIIGDRQTGKTAVALDTIINQKDEDMICIYVAIGQKESTVRNVVETLRKHGALEYT
;
A
#
# COMPACT_ATOMS: atom_id res chain seq x y z
N ILE A 1 -0.32 20.21 3.43
CA ILE A 1 -0.42 19.98 1.98
C ILE A 1 -0.67 21.33 1.34
N ASN A 2 0.28 21.81 0.56
CA ASN A 2 0.17 23.08 -0.17
C ASN A 2 -0.32 22.81 -1.58
N THR A 3 -1.62 22.74 -1.75
CA THR A 3 -2.24 22.60 -3.08
C THR A 3 -3.48 23.48 -3.17
N THR A 4 -3.67 24.10 -4.33
CA THR A 4 -4.87 24.88 -4.69
C THR A 4 -5.87 24.04 -5.49
N ASN A 5 -5.44 22.88 -5.98
CA ASN A 5 -6.30 22.00 -6.75
C ASN A 5 -7.21 21.20 -5.82
N THR A 6 -8.50 21.24 -6.10
CA THR A 6 -9.52 20.51 -5.36
C THR A 6 -10.34 19.63 -6.30
N ARG A 7 -10.93 18.56 -5.75
CA ARG A 7 -11.88 17.71 -6.45
C ARG A 7 -13.02 17.33 -5.49
N PRO A 8 -14.20 16.97 -5.98
CA PRO A 8 -15.27 16.47 -5.13
C PRO A 8 -14.83 15.23 -4.32
N ILE A 9 -15.29 15.14 -3.08
CA ILE A 9 -15.03 13.96 -2.23
C ILE A 9 -15.69 12.71 -2.84
N GLU A 10 -16.92 12.90 -3.34
CA GLU A 10 -17.66 11.84 -4.01
C GLU A 10 -17.58 12.04 -5.52
N SER A 11 -17.13 11.04 -6.21
CA SER A 11 -17.16 10.95 -7.67
C SER A 11 -17.60 9.54 -8.06
N PRO A 12 -18.44 9.39 -9.11
CA PRO A 12 -18.82 8.04 -9.56
C PRO A 12 -17.58 7.24 -9.96
N ALA A 13 -17.56 5.97 -9.55
CA ALA A 13 -16.48 5.08 -9.96
C ALA A 13 -16.57 4.81 -11.48
N PRO A 14 -15.44 4.72 -12.19
CA PRO A 14 -15.46 4.36 -13.59
C PRO A 14 -16.09 2.98 -13.80
N GLY A 15 -16.85 2.83 -14.88
CA GLY A 15 -17.46 1.56 -15.29
C GLY A 15 -16.42 0.51 -15.66
N VAL A 16 -16.85 -0.73 -15.81
CA VAL A 16 -15.95 -1.84 -16.17
C VAL A 16 -15.24 -1.58 -17.49
N MET A 17 -15.92 -0.96 -18.45
CA MET A 17 -15.34 -0.67 -19.77
C MET A 17 -14.31 0.47 -19.74
N ASP A 18 -14.39 1.35 -18.74
CA ASP A 18 -13.49 2.50 -18.60
C ASP A 18 -12.21 2.15 -17.82
N ARG A 19 -12.17 0.95 -17.24
CA ARG A 19 -11.03 0.50 -16.42
C ARG A 19 -9.98 -0.20 -17.27
N LYS A 20 -8.73 0.22 -17.10
CA LYS A 20 -7.61 -0.50 -17.67
C LYS A 20 -7.42 -1.83 -16.94
N SER A 21 -7.23 -2.92 -17.69
CA SER A 21 -6.91 -4.22 -17.10
C SER A 21 -5.60 -4.18 -16.34
N VAL A 22 -5.57 -4.86 -15.18
CA VAL A 22 -4.34 -5.05 -14.41
C VAL A 22 -3.44 -6.03 -15.16
N HIS A 23 -2.23 -5.61 -15.51
CA HIS A 23 -1.27 -6.42 -16.29
C HIS A 23 0.17 -6.25 -15.82
N GLU A 24 0.44 -5.25 -14.99
CA GLU A 24 1.78 -4.97 -14.49
C GLU A 24 1.92 -5.53 -13.07
N PRO A 25 2.88 -6.43 -12.79
CA PRO A 25 3.05 -7.02 -11.48
C PRO A 25 3.57 -6.01 -10.47
N LEU A 26 3.05 -6.10 -9.23
CA LEU A 26 3.61 -5.43 -8.07
C LEU A 26 4.61 -6.40 -7.41
N GLN A 27 5.86 -6.03 -7.34
CA GLN A 27 6.88 -6.81 -6.65
C GLN A 27 6.79 -6.57 -5.14
N THR A 28 6.12 -7.46 -4.43
CA THR A 28 5.98 -7.34 -2.98
C THR A 28 7.25 -7.71 -2.22
N GLY A 29 8.12 -8.49 -2.84
CA GLY A 29 9.32 -9.05 -2.22
C GLY A 29 9.03 -10.26 -1.32
N ILE A 30 7.78 -10.68 -1.24
CA ILE A 30 7.34 -11.85 -0.47
C ILE A 30 7.18 -13.02 -1.44
N LYS A 31 8.09 -14.00 -1.37
CA LYS A 31 8.14 -15.12 -2.33
C LYS A 31 6.81 -15.84 -2.53
N ALA A 32 6.08 -16.08 -1.45
CA ALA A 32 4.81 -16.79 -1.52
C ALA A 32 3.75 -15.99 -2.29
N ILE A 33 3.75 -14.68 -2.16
CA ILE A 33 2.83 -13.79 -2.87
C ILE A 33 3.26 -13.69 -4.34
N ASP A 34 4.50 -13.29 -4.57
CA ASP A 34 4.99 -13.01 -5.93
C ASP A 34 5.01 -14.25 -6.83
N ALA A 35 5.22 -15.45 -6.27
CA ALA A 35 5.29 -16.69 -7.03
C ALA A 35 3.95 -17.41 -7.18
N LEU A 36 3.06 -17.35 -6.17
CA LEU A 36 1.84 -18.18 -6.12
C LEU A 36 0.55 -17.37 -6.28
N VAL A 37 0.52 -16.14 -5.80
CA VAL A 37 -0.67 -15.28 -5.79
C VAL A 37 -0.26 -13.85 -6.14
N PRO A 38 0.32 -13.63 -7.33
CA PRO A 38 0.88 -12.33 -7.69
C PRO A 38 -0.16 -11.22 -7.66
N ILE A 39 0.25 -10.06 -7.17
CA ILE A 39 -0.59 -8.86 -7.11
C ILE A 39 -0.15 -7.93 -8.23
N GLY A 40 -1.11 -7.34 -8.92
CA GLY A 40 -0.85 -6.36 -9.98
C GLY A 40 -1.02 -4.93 -9.53
N ARG A 41 -0.31 -4.01 -10.17
CA ARG A 41 -0.45 -2.57 -9.94
C ARG A 41 -1.87 -2.12 -10.31
N GLY A 42 -2.56 -1.47 -9.37
CA GLY A 42 -3.96 -1.07 -9.50
C GLY A 42 -4.97 -2.12 -9.00
N GLN A 43 -4.54 -3.28 -8.57
CA GLN A 43 -5.38 -4.30 -7.96
C GLN A 43 -5.82 -3.89 -6.55
N ARG A 44 -7.06 -4.28 -6.19
CA ARG A 44 -7.53 -4.22 -4.81
C ARG A 44 -7.30 -5.58 -4.17
N GLU A 45 -6.58 -5.57 -3.06
CA GLU A 45 -6.26 -6.79 -2.32
C GLU A 45 -6.76 -6.68 -0.88
N LEU A 46 -7.30 -7.77 -0.34
CA LEU A 46 -7.73 -7.88 1.03
C LEU A 46 -6.74 -8.72 1.83
N ILE A 47 -6.19 -8.14 2.89
CA ILE A 47 -5.35 -8.86 3.86
C ILE A 47 -6.17 -9.01 5.14
N ILE A 48 -6.66 -10.21 5.39
CA ILE A 48 -7.52 -10.54 6.53
C ILE A 48 -6.87 -11.59 7.43
N GLY A 49 -7.11 -11.49 8.72
CA GLY A 49 -6.64 -12.45 9.73
C GLY A 49 -6.87 -11.92 11.14
N ASP A 50 -6.66 -12.74 12.13
CA ASP A 50 -6.77 -12.39 13.55
C ASP A 50 -5.71 -11.35 13.97
N ARG A 51 -5.81 -10.90 15.22
CA ARG A 51 -4.82 -9.97 15.79
C ARG A 51 -3.42 -10.61 15.77
N GLN A 52 -2.41 -9.83 15.45
CA GLN A 52 -1.00 -10.22 15.49
C GLN A 52 -0.62 -11.38 14.54
N THR A 53 -1.36 -11.55 13.45
CA THR A 53 -1.08 -12.58 12.43
C THR A 53 -0.15 -12.12 11.32
N GLY A 54 0.42 -10.91 11.41
CA GLY A 54 1.36 -10.40 10.42
C GLY A 54 0.76 -9.57 9.29
N LYS A 55 -0.53 -9.20 9.36
CA LYS A 55 -1.18 -8.36 8.31
C LYS A 55 -0.43 -7.08 8.01
N THR A 56 -0.10 -6.32 9.05
CA THR A 56 0.65 -5.08 8.93
C THR A 56 2.07 -5.33 8.43
N ALA A 57 2.71 -6.42 8.84
CA ALA A 57 4.05 -6.79 8.37
C ALA A 57 4.06 -7.01 6.85
N VAL A 58 3.09 -7.73 6.30
CA VAL A 58 2.95 -7.91 4.84
C VAL A 58 2.84 -6.56 4.12
N ALA A 59 2.02 -5.64 4.63
CA ALA A 59 1.88 -4.32 4.04
C ALA A 59 3.17 -3.49 4.13
N LEU A 60 3.83 -3.48 5.29
CA LEU A 60 5.07 -2.73 5.48
C LEU A 60 6.23 -3.29 4.67
N ASP A 61 6.39 -4.60 4.60
CA ASP A 61 7.42 -5.24 3.79
C ASP A 61 7.21 -4.93 2.31
N THR A 62 5.96 -4.94 1.84
CA THR A 62 5.63 -4.53 0.47
C THR A 62 6.02 -3.07 0.21
N ILE A 63 5.71 -2.15 1.13
CA ILE A 63 6.12 -0.74 1.01
C ILE A 63 7.64 -0.62 0.97
N ILE A 64 8.34 -1.25 1.90
CA ILE A 64 9.81 -1.20 1.98
C ILE A 64 10.46 -1.70 0.68
N ASN A 65 9.89 -2.75 0.09
CA ASN A 65 10.39 -3.34 -1.15
C ASN A 65 10.07 -2.53 -2.41
N GLN A 66 9.32 -1.42 -2.30
CA GLN A 66 9.10 -0.50 -3.44
C GLN A 66 10.22 0.51 -3.62
N LYS A 67 11.31 0.41 -2.86
CA LYS A 67 12.48 1.25 -3.07
C LYS A 67 12.96 1.12 -4.52
N ASP A 68 13.22 2.24 -5.16
CA ASP A 68 13.68 2.32 -6.55
C ASP A 68 12.66 1.89 -7.63
N GLU A 69 11.40 1.66 -7.26
CA GLU A 69 10.33 1.24 -8.18
C GLU A 69 9.45 2.40 -8.71
N ASP A 70 9.88 3.64 -8.52
CA ASP A 70 9.10 4.84 -8.90
C ASP A 70 7.63 4.77 -8.42
N MET A 71 7.46 4.39 -7.17
CA MET A 71 6.15 4.18 -6.53
C MET A 71 5.96 5.13 -5.37
N ILE A 72 4.82 5.83 -5.35
CA ILE A 72 4.36 6.58 -4.18
C ILE A 72 3.49 5.66 -3.35
N CYS A 73 3.87 5.45 -2.10
CA CYS A 73 3.11 4.65 -1.15
C CYS A 73 2.28 5.55 -0.23
N ILE A 74 1.09 5.12 0.12
CA ILE A 74 0.22 5.83 1.05
C ILE A 74 -0.27 4.84 2.10
N TYR A 75 0.11 5.04 3.35
CA TYR A 75 -0.37 4.24 4.48
C TYR A 75 -1.46 5.00 5.22
N VAL A 76 -2.66 4.44 5.28
CA VAL A 76 -3.82 5.04 5.96
C VAL A 76 -4.13 4.24 7.24
N ALA A 77 -3.96 4.87 8.39
CA ALA A 77 -4.27 4.29 9.69
C ALA A 77 -5.63 4.79 10.19
N ILE A 78 -6.57 3.87 10.36
CA ILE A 78 -7.92 4.19 10.84
C ILE A 78 -8.18 3.44 12.17
N GLY A 79 -8.50 4.19 13.23
CA GLY A 79 -8.83 3.62 14.53
C GLY A 79 -7.68 2.89 15.24
N GLN A 80 -6.45 3.07 14.81
CA GLN A 80 -5.27 2.48 15.43
C GLN A 80 -4.76 3.32 16.61
N LYS A 81 -4.13 2.64 17.58
CA LYS A 81 -3.45 3.33 18.69
C LYS A 81 -2.27 4.15 18.16
N GLU A 82 -2.05 5.33 18.73
CA GLU A 82 -0.92 6.19 18.37
C GLU A 82 0.43 5.47 18.45
N SER A 83 0.64 4.66 19.47
CA SER A 83 1.86 3.84 19.61
C SER A 83 2.08 2.89 18.44
N THR A 84 1.00 2.31 17.91
CA THR A 84 1.07 1.43 16.73
C THR A 84 1.49 2.23 15.48
N VAL A 85 0.87 3.39 15.28
CA VAL A 85 1.22 4.28 14.16
C VAL A 85 2.66 4.75 14.25
N ARG A 86 3.12 5.13 15.44
CA ARG A 86 4.53 5.50 15.67
C ARG A 86 5.49 4.37 15.31
N ASN A 87 5.17 3.14 15.70
CA ASN A 87 6.00 1.98 15.35
C ASN A 87 6.08 1.76 13.84
N VAL A 88 4.98 1.96 13.12
CA VAL A 88 4.94 1.91 11.65
C VAL A 88 5.87 2.98 11.06
N VAL A 89 5.74 4.23 11.51
CA VAL A 89 6.59 5.33 11.04
C VAL A 89 8.07 5.07 11.32
N GLU A 90 8.41 4.58 12.53
CA GLU A 90 9.80 4.25 12.87
C GLU A 90 10.36 3.11 12.01
N THR A 91 9.55 2.09 11.73
CA THR A 91 9.94 0.99 10.85
C THR A 91 10.24 1.50 9.44
N LEU A 92 9.35 2.30 8.86
CA LEU A 92 9.54 2.89 7.53
C LEU A 92 10.76 3.82 7.50
N ARG A 93 10.96 4.64 8.54
CA ARG A 93 12.13 5.52 8.68
C ARG A 93 13.44 4.74 8.70
N LYS A 94 13.50 3.69 9.51
CA LYS A 94 14.68 2.83 9.65
C LYS A 94 15.11 2.20 8.32
N HIS A 95 14.16 1.92 7.44
CA HIS A 95 14.43 1.34 6.13
C HIS A 95 14.50 2.39 5.00
N GLY A 96 14.42 3.68 5.32
CA GLY A 96 14.47 4.75 4.32
C GLY A 96 13.21 4.87 3.45
N ALA A 97 12.12 4.19 3.85
CA ALA A 97 10.90 4.14 3.04
C ALA A 97 10.00 5.37 3.20
N LEU A 98 10.29 6.27 4.16
CA LEU A 98 9.52 7.52 4.32
C LEU A 98 9.71 8.52 3.18
N GLU A 99 10.73 8.35 2.36
CA GLU A 99 10.99 9.26 1.24
C GLU A 99 9.91 9.13 0.15
N TYR A 100 9.28 7.95 0.05
CA TYR A 100 8.24 7.66 -0.93
C TYR A 100 6.89 7.19 -0.32
N THR A 101 6.73 7.31 1.03
CA THR A 101 5.51 6.86 1.75
C THR A 101 4.80 8.02 2.43
#